data_744112694c0c9434b82b550f70cc9105
#
_entry.id   744112694c0c9434b82b550f70cc9105
#
_cell.length_a   1.000
_cell.length_b   1.000
_cell.length_c   1.000
_cell.angle_alpha   90.00
_cell.angle_beta   90.00
_cell.angle_gamma   90.00
#
_symmetry.space_group_name_H-M   'P 1'
#
loop_
_entity.id
_entity.type
_entity.pdbx_description
1 polymer ?
#
loop_
_entity_poly.entity_id
_entity_poly.type
_entity_poly.pdbx_seq_one_letter_code
_entity_poly.pdbx_strand_id
1 'polypeptide(L)' 'MSELPLAAVDRIIRKAAGIRVSETAAKELSTYLEEEGMRVAQQAAVFSKHAGRKTVTDEDIRLALKKQ' A
#
# COMPACT_ATOMS: atom_id res chain seq x y z
N MET A 1 11.51 -8.11 3.13
CA MET A 1 11.74 -7.85 1.70
C MET A 1 10.47 -7.32 1.06
N SER A 2 10.60 -6.29 0.26
CA SER A 2 9.44 -5.65 -0.36
C SER A 2 8.98 -6.43 -1.60
N GLU A 3 7.67 -6.57 -1.74
CA GLU A 3 7.09 -7.20 -2.92
C GLU A 3 6.67 -6.18 -3.97
N LEU A 4 6.81 -4.89 -3.68
CA LEU A 4 6.42 -3.84 -4.61
C LEU A 4 7.50 -3.63 -5.66
N PRO A 5 7.11 -3.39 -6.94
CA PRO A 5 8.09 -3.11 -7.98
C PRO A 5 8.84 -1.81 -7.70
N LEU A 6 10.14 -1.90 -7.57
CA LEU A 6 10.95 -0.72 -7.28
C LEU A 6 10.87 0.32 -8.38
N ALA A 7 10.74 -0.12 -9.63
CA ALA A 7 10.64 0.82 -10.75
C ALA A 7 9.39 1.69 -10.65
N ALA A 8 8.28 1.12 -10.17
CA ALA A 8 7.05 1.88 -10.00
C ALA A 8 7.17 2.88 -8.87
N VAL A 9 7.80 2.47 -7.77
CA VAL A 9 8.03 3.36 -6.62
C VAL A 9 8.94 4.51 -7.01
N ASP A 10 10.01 4.20 -7.75
CA ASP A 10 10.93 5.21 -8.26
C ASP A 10 10.18 6.25 -9.09
N ARG A 11 9.30 5.78 -9.97
CA ARG A 11 8.51 6.69 -10.82
C ARG A 11 7.62 7.60 -10.00
N ILE A 12 6.99 7.07 -8.96
CA ILE A 12 6.13 7.86 -8.08
C ILE A 12 6.94 8.98 -7.42
N ILE A 13 8.11 8.64 -6.89
CA ILE A 13 8.94 9.65 -6.23
C ILE A 13 9.39 10.71 -7.21
N ARG A 14 9.82 10.29 -8.41
CA ARG A 14 10.26 11.25 -9.44
C ARG A 14 9.16 12.21 -9.82
N LYS A 15 7.95 11.71 -9.96
CA LYS A 15 6.82 12.56 -10.30
C LYS A 15 6.52 13.57 -9.19
N ALA A 16 6.63 13.14 -7.95
CA ALA A 16 6.34 14.00 -6.82
C ALA A 16 7.43 15.03 -6.57
N ALA A 17 8.68 14.58 -6.63
CA ALA A 17 9.82 15.44 -6.27
C ALA A 17 10.41 16.21 -7.43
N GLY A 18 10.29 15.69 -8.65
CA GLY A 18 10.85 16.32 -9.84
C GLY A 18 12.35 16.21 -9.94
N ILE A 19 12.99 15.33 -9.15
CA ILE A 19 14.43 15.13 -9.17
C ILE A 19 14.74 13.65 -9.15
N ARG A 20 16.01 13.33 -9.26
CA ARG A 20 16.47 11.95 -9.28
C ARG A 20 16.25 11.27 -7.92
N VAL A 21 16.11 9.96 -7.97
CA VAL A 21 15.83 9.15 -6.78
C VAL A 21 16.91 8.08 -6.65
N SER A 22 17.48 7.94 -5.46
CA SER A 22 18.45 6.88 -5.23
C SER A 22 17.71 5.55 -5.09
N GLU A 23 18.43 4.46 -5.38
CA GLU A 23 17.85 3.13 -5.25
C GLU A 23 17.43 2.83 -3.80
N THR A 24 18.24 3.28 -2.86
CA THR A 24 17.93 3.06 -1.44
C THR A 24 16.70 3.85 -1.00
N ALA A 25 16.50 5.05 -1.57
CA ALA A 25 15.30 5.82 -1.28
C ALA A 25 14.05 5.10 -1.77
N ALA A 26 14.13 4.53 -2.97
CA ALA A 26 12.99 3.77 -3.51
C ALA A 26 12.71 2.55 -2.65
N LYS A 27 13.76 1.87 -2.17
CA LYS A 27 13.59 0.71 -1.30
C LYS A 27 12.95 1.08 0.03
N GLU A 28 13.37 2.20 0.61
CA GLU A 28 12.80 2.65 1.89
C GLU A 28 11.31 2.94 1.75
N LEU A 29 10.93 3.67 0.71
CA LEU A 29 9.53 3.98 0.49
C LEU A 29 8.73 2.71 0.18
N SER A 30 9.32 1.81 -0.60
CA SER A 30 8.65 0.55 -0.94
C SER A 30 8.34 -0.26 0.32
N THR A 31 9.29 -0.33 1.25
CA THR A 31 9.07 -1.05 2.52
C THR A 31 7.94 -0.42 3.32
N TYR A 32 7.93 0.91 3.40
CA TYR A 32 6.86 1.61 4.10
C TYR A 32 5.50 1.35 3.48
N LEU A 33 5.42 1.44 2.14
CA LEU A 33 4.16 1.22 1.44
C LEU A 33 3.66 -0.21 1.63
N GLU A 34 4.58 -1.17 1.64
CA GLU A 34 4.21 -2.56 1.85
C GLU A 34 3.62 -2.76 3.24
N GLU A 35 4.25 -2.18 4.26
CA GLU A 35 3.75 -2.29 5.63
C GLU A 35 2.39 -1.64 5.78
N GLU A 36 2.22 -0.45 5.19
CA GLU A 36 0.94 0.24 5.21
C GLU A 36 -0.13 -0.55 4.47
N GLY A 37 0.24 -1.11 3.31
CA GLY A 37 -0.68 -1.93 2.54
C GLY A 37 -1.14 -3.15 3.31
N MET A 38 -0.22 -3.80 4.02
CA MET A 38 -0.55 -4.96 4.85
C MET A 38 -1.54 -4.59 5.95
N ARG A 39 -1.31 -3.46 6.61
CA ARG A 39 -2.19 -3.02 7.68
C ARG A 39 -3.59 -2.72 7.18
N VAL A 40 -3.68 -2.00 6.06
CA VAL A 40 -4.96 -1.68 5.45
C VAL A 40 -5.68 -2.96 5.02
N ALA A 41 -4.94 -3.88 4.40
CA ALA A 41 -5.52 -5.13 3.92
C ALA A 41 -6.05 -5.99 5.06
N GLN A 42 -5.33 -6.04 6.19
CA GLN A 42 -5.77 -6.79 7.35
C GLN A 42 -7.07 -6.22 7.90
N GLN A 43 -7.17 -4.89 7.98
CA GLN A 43 -8.40 -4.25 8.46
C GLN A 43 -9.54 -4.48 7.48
N ALA A 44 -9.26 -4.39 6.19
CA ALA A 44 -10.27 -4.64 5.16
C ALA A 44 -10.79 -6.08 5.24
N ALA A 45 -9.90 -7.02 5.54
CA ALA A 45 -10.30 -8.42 5.67
C ALA A 45 -11.26 -8.61 6.84
N VAL A 46 -11.09 -7.86 7.92
CA VAL A 46 -12.01 -7.91 9.06
C VAL A 46 -13.41 -7.48 8.60
N PHE A 47 -13.51 -6.39 7.84
CA PHE A 47 -14.79 -5.93 7.33
C PHE A 47 -15.44 -6.96 6.41
N SER A 48 -14.64 -7.57 5.54
CA SER A 48 -15.15 -8.61 4.64
C SER A 48 -15.74 -9.77 5.42
N LYS A 49 -15.03 -10.25 6.44
CA LYS A 49 -15.48 -11.36 7.26
C LYS A 49 -16.76 -11.02 8.02
N HIS A 50 -16.85 -9.79 8.53
CA HIS A 50 -18.07 -9.36 9.24
C HIS A 50 -19.28 -9.36 8.32
N ALA A 51 -19.06 -9.10 7.03
CA ALA A 51 -20.14 -9.12 6.04
C ALA A 51 -20.40 -10.52 5.50
N GLY A 52 -19.69 -11.53 5.98
CA GLY A 52 -19.88 -12.91 5.53
C GLY A 52 -19.31 -13.18 4.15
N ARG A 53 -18.40 -12.35 3.68
CA ARG A 53 -17.82 -12.52 2.35
C ARG A 53 -16.43 -13.15 2.44
N LYS A 54 -16.02 -13.77 1.35
CA LYS A 54 -14.68 -14.36 1.22
C LYS A 54 -13.78 -13.55 0.31
N THR A 55 -14.26 -12.41 -0.17
CA THR A 55 -13.51 -11.54 -1.07
C THR A 55 -13.41 -10.16 -0.45
N VAL A 56 -12.21 -9.60 -0.41
CA VAL A 56 -12.02 -8.22 0.01
C VAL A 56 -12.37 -7.32 -1.18
N THR A 57 -13.29 -6.39 -0.97
CA THR A 57 -13.75 -5.51 -2.03
C THR A 57 -13.17 -4.11 -1.86
N ASP A 58 -13.39 -3.28 -2.88
CA ASP A 58 -12.96 -1.88 -2.84
C ASP A 58 -13.64 -1.14 -1.68
N GLU A 59 -14.87 -1.50 -1.37
CA GLU A 59 -15.59 -0.91 -0.26
C GLU A 59 -14.89 -1.18 1.07
N ASP A 60 -14.42 -2.42 1.24
CA ASP A 60 -13.68 -2.80 2.44
C ASP A 60 -12.40 -1.99 2.58
N ILE A 61 -11.70 -1.78 1.47
CA ILE A 61 -10.48 -0.99 1.46
C ILE A 61 -10.80 0.46 1.83
N ARG A 62 -11.85 1.03 1.25
CA ARG A 62 -12.23 2.41 1.55
C ARG A 62 -12.56 2.60 3.03
N LEU A 63 -13.27 1.64 3.63
CA LEU A 63 -13.58 1.70 5.04
C LEU A 63 -12.33 1.61 5.90
N ALA A 64 -11.41 0.73 5.51
CA ALA A 64 -10.15 0.56 6.23
C ALA A 64 -9.34 1.86 6.21
N LEU A 65 -9.31 2.54 5.06
CA LEU A 65 -8.58 3.78 4.91
C LEU A 65 -9.17 4.90 5.77
N LYS A 66 -10.48 4.89 5.96
CA LYS A 66 -11.13 5.91 6.79
C LYS A 66 -10.79 5.77 8.27
N LYS A 67 -10.37 4.58 8.68
CA LYS A 67 -10.07 4.31 10.08
C LYS A 67 -8.63 4.64 10.47
N GLN A 68 -7.84 5.07 9.55
CA GLN A 68 -6.45 5.44 9.82
C GLN A 68 -6.31 6.84 10.39
#